data_d6745a0b992c4d61c8e05722f51a1efb
#
_entry.id   d6745a0b992c4d61c8e05722f51a1efb
#
_cell.length_a   1.000
_cell.length_b   1.000
_cell.length_c   1.000
_cell.angle_alpha   90.00
_cell.angle_beta   90.00
_cell.angle_gamma   90.00
#
_symmetry.space_group_name_H-M   'P 1'
#
loop_
_entity.id
_entity.type
_entity.pdbx_description
1 polymer ?
#
loop_
_entity_poly.entity_id
_entity_poly.type
_entity_poly.pdbx_seq_one_letter_code
_entity_poly.pdbx_strand_id
1 'polypeptide(L)'
;GFDPRDADSMMTCHGESVYCLRTYDDFTFPETHNAYSTVEDQFLIGVNHYTGLQWQWDGGIRAFMVDSHHRSDDNTSAEDVRFCHGTGQFFHPCLFGEVDAFEWVSLLGSLMDNSSGDVVTLLIENYVPAEHLEFLFIETGMYDRIYTHTLGDPWPSLGDLVLSGTDLVVFWEQSQNNDFPWLHDFGVFGWTTNYAENSAEEMSCTVHRGDGSQPVWHLNNWLSNAFGLPDPVGAVEVNDYDNLLNRSIECWQIMDNRPTFVAVDYWEEGEITNVTITLNKMSHWSDPIPEHP
;
A
#
# COMPACT_ATOMS: atom_id res chain seq x y z
N GLY A 1 14.65 22.68 1.80
CA GLY A 1 13.29 22.19 2.08
C GLY A 1 12.27 22.99 1.28
N PHE A 2 11.19 22.37 0.94
CA PHE A 2 10.06 22.99 0.24
C PHE A 2 9.45 24.13 1.07
N ASP A 3 9.27 25.33 0.48
CA ASP A 3 8.52 26.43 1.09
C ASP A 3 7.26 26.71 0.23
N PRO A 4 6.06 26.32 0.71
CA PRO A 4 4.81 26.49 -0.04
C PRO A 4 4.42 27.97 -0.23
N ARG A 5 5.13 28.90 0.40
CA ARG A 5 4.89 30.34 0.26
C ARG A 5 5.58 30.93 -0.96
N ASP A 6 6.44 30.18 -1.63
CA ASP A 6 7.03 30.61 -2.90
C ASP A 6 5.94 30.54 -3.98
N ALA A 7 5.47 31.72 -4.39
CA ALA A 7 4.30 31.92 -5.24
C ALA A 7 4.39 31.30 -6.66
N ASP A 8 5.58 30.79 -7.05
CA ASP A 8 5.81 30.10 -8.33
C ASP A 8 5.64 28.57 -8.22
N SER A 9 5.47 28.03 -7.02
CA SER A 9 5.30 26.60 -6.79
C SER A 9 3.79 26.25 -6.76
N MET A 10 3.23 25.97 -7.92
CA MET A 10 1.90 25.34 -8.03
C MET A 10 1.96 23.82 -7.71
N MET A 11 2.99 23.38 -6.94
CA MET A 11 3.14 21.98 -6.56
C MET A 11 2.08 21.58 -5.55
N THR A 12 1.41 20.49 -5.86
CA THR A 12 0.49 19.79 -4.95
C THR A 12 1.03 18.40 -4.67
N CYS A 13 0.74 17.86 -3.49
CA CYS A 13 1.00 16.48 -3.15
C CYS A 13 -0.36 15.86 -2.84
N HIS A 14 -0.69 14.77 -3.52
CA HIS A 14 -2.02 14.14 -3.39
C HIS A 14 -3.17 15.16 -3.51
N GLY A 15 -3.05 16.07 -4.49
CA GLY A 15 -4.06 17.07 -4.83
C GLY A 15 -4.04 18.38 -4.01
N GLU A 16 -3.30 18.45 -2.90
CA GLU A 16 -3.28 19.61 -2.01
C GLU A 16 -1.85 20.10 -1.73
N SER A 17 -1.63 21.40 -1.81
CA SER A 17 -0.29 21.97 -1.54
C SER A 17 0.14 21.82 -0.08
N VAL A 18 -0.80 21.84 0.85
CA VAL A 18 -0.52 21.67 2.28
C VAL A 18 0.02 20.28 2.62
N TYR A 19 -0.34 19.26 1.85
CA TYR A 19 0.16 17.91 2.07
C TYR A 19 1.64 17.74 1.71
N CYS A 20 2.19 18.62 0.86
CA CYS A 20 3.63 18.60 0.57
C CYS A 20 4.51 18.89 1.78
N LEU A 21 3.95 19.48 2.84
CA LEU A 21 4.66 19.72 4.11
C LEU A 21 4.61 18.54 5.09
N ARG A 22 3.70 17.60 4.88
CA ARG A 22 3.61 16.43 5.73
C ARG A 22 4.75 15.49 5.46
N THR A 23 5.26 14.86 6.51
CA THR A 23 6.21 13.76 6.36
C THR A 23 5.47 12.50 5.91
N TYR A 24 6.20 11.60 5.26
CA TYR A 24 5.65 10.35 4.74
C TYR A 24 4.92 9.53 5.82
N ASP A 25 5.46 9.48 7.01
CA ASP A 25 4.92 8.78 8.17
C ASP A 25 3.72 9.50 8.84
N ASP A 26 3.51 10.79 8.55
CA ASP A 26 2.35 11.59 9.03
C ASP A 26 1.30 11.80 7.93
N PHE A 27 1.26 10.95 6.92
CA PHE A 27 0.23 10.98 5.88
C PHE A 27 -0.44 9.61 5.78
N THR A 28 -1.77 9.58 5.61
CA THR A 28 -2.52 8.34 5.46
C THR A 28 -2.79 8.05 4.00
N PHE A 29 -2.24 6.95 3.50
CA PHE A 29 -2.43 6.47 2.12
C PHE A 29 -3.58 5.46 2.06
N PRO A 30 -4.52 5.59 1.11
CA PRO A 30 -5.44 4.51 0.80
C PRO A 30 -4.68 3.38 0.11
N GLU A 31 -4.86 2.15 0.61
CA GLU A 31 -4.10 0.97 0.17
C GLU A 31 -5.03 -0.17 -0.23
N THR A 32 -4.66 -0.90 -1.27
CA THR A 32 -5.33 -2.14 -1.69
C THR A 32 -4.46 -3.34 -1.35
N HIS A 33 -5.04 -4.29 -0.61
CA HIS A 33 -4.42 -5.58 -0.32
C HIS A 33 -4.53 -6.49 -1.54
N ASN A 34 -3.43 -7.12 -1.95
CA ASN A 34 -3.37 -7.94 -3.18
C ASN A 34 -3.94 -7.20 -4.42
N ALA A 35 -3.45 -6.00 -4.66
CA ALA A 35 -3.95 -5.05 -5.66
C ALA A 35 -4.14 -5.62 -7.07
N TYR A 36 -3.38 -6.65 -7.41
CA TYR A 36 -3.36 -7.35 -8.69
C TYR A 36 -4.41 -8.47 -8.78
N SER A 37 -4.93 -8.96 -7.63
CA SER A 37 -5.85 -10.10 -7.59
C SER A 37 -7.28 -9.65 -7.84
N THR A 38 -7.65 -9.48 -9.12
CA THR A 38 -8.93 -8.87 -9.50
C THR A 38 -9.77 -9.74 -10.42
N VAL A 39 -11.08 -9.46 -10.45
CA VAL A 39 -11.98 -10.05 -11.44
C VAL A 39 -11.57 -9.63 -12.86
N GLU A 40 -11.17 -8.37 -13.03
CA GLU A 40 -10.75 -7.82 -14.33
C GLU A 40 -9.50 -8.56 -14.86
N ASP A 41 -8.56 -8.89 -13.98
CA ASP A 41 -7.34 -9.64 -14.30
C ASP A 41 -7.58 -11.16 -14.32
N GLN A 42 -8.84 -11.60 -14.28
CA GLN A 42 -9.31 -12.98 -14.46
C GLN A 42 -8.83 -13.97 -13.37
N PHE A 43 -8.60 -13.50 -12.16
CA PHE A 43 -8.37 -14.40 -11.04
C PHE A 43 -9.62 -15.23 -10.76
N LEU A 44 -9.42 -16.53 -10.48
CA LEU A 44 -10.50 -17.49 -10.27
C LEU A 44 -10.78 -17.77 -8.78
N ILE A 45 -9.76 -17.63 -7.94
CA ILE A 45 -9.84 -17.89 -6.49
C ILE A 45 -8.97 -16.84 -5.79
N GLY A 46 -9.38 -16.40 -4.61
CA GLY A 46 -8.63 -15.41 -3.83
C GLY A 46 -8.71 -14.01 -4.40
N VAL A 47 -9.82 -13.70 -5.08
CA VAL A 47 -10.06 -12.36 -5.65
C VAL A 47 -10.22 -11.35 -4.51
N ASN A 48 -9.44 -10.28 -4.56
CA ASN A 48 -9.47 -9.21 -3.55
C ASN A 48 -10.20 -7.96 -4.04
N HIS A 49 -10.32 -7.74 -5.36
CA HIS A 49 -10.96 -6.56 -5.94
C HIS A 49 -11.71 -6.93 -7.23
N TYR A 50 -12.64 -6.08 -7.65
CA TYR A 50 -13.32 -6.28 -8.94
C TYR A 50 -12.51 -5.71 -10.09
N THR A 51 -11.80 -4.59 -9.89
CA THR A 51 -11.16 -3.80 -10.93
C THR A 51 -9.64 -3.72 -10.74
N GLY A 52 -8.93 -3.61 -11.87
CA GLY A 52 -7.47 -3.60 -11.91
C GLY A 52 -6.84 -2.25 -11.55
N LEU A 53 -5.52 -2.17 -11.72
CA LEU A 53 -4.68 -1.06 -11.29
C LEU A 53 -5.15 0.32 -11.78
N GLN A 54 -5.59 0.42 -13.04
CA GLN A 54 -6.05 1.71 -13.60
C GLN A 54 -7.23 2.28 -12.82
N TRP A 55 -8.22 1.46 -12.49
CA TRP A 55 -9.38 1.89 -11.72
C TRP A 55 -9.05 2.22 -10.27
N GLN A 56 -8.18 1.43 -9.66
CA GLN A 56 -7.67 1.69 -8.30
C GLN A 56 -6.96 3.05 -8.27
N TRP A 57 -6.11 3.32 -9.26
CA TRP A 57 -5.42 4.61 -9.41
C TRP A 57 -6.41 5.78 -9.56
N ASP A 58 -7.37 5.65 -10.49
CA ASP A 58 -8.38 6.67 -10.74
C ASP A 58 -9.30 6.88 -9.53
N GLY A 59 -9.52 5.84 -8.73
CA GLY A 59 -10.20 5.87 -7.43
C GLY A 59 -9.39 6.50 -6.30
N GLY A 60 -8.13 6.88 -6.56
CA GLY A 60 -7.28 7.58 -5.60
C GLY A 60 -6.34 6.69 -4.78
N ILE A 61 -6.30 5.37 -5.02
CA ILE A 61 -5.36 4.45 -4.35
C ILE A 61 -3.91 4.82 -4.70
N ARG A 62 -3.04 4.87 -3.69
CA ARG A 62 -1.63 5.23 -3.84
C ARG A 62 -0.66 4.31 -3.07
N ALA A 63 -1.20 3.29 -2.43
CA ALA A 63 -0.41 2.21 -1.85
C ALA A 63 -0.98 0.86 -2.30
N PHE A 64 -0.11 -0.09 -2.60
CA PHE A 64 -0.49 -1.37 -3.21
C PHE A 64 0.30 -2.50 -2.57
N MET A 65 -0.40 -3.52 -2.07
CA MET A 65 0.23 -4.76 -1.65
C MET A 65 0.20 -5.76 -2.80
N VAL A 66 1.33 -6.43 -3.04
CA VAL A 66 1.48 -7.41 -4.12
C VAL A 66 2.32 -8.61 -3.65
N ASP A 67 2.02 -9.82 -4.16
CA ASP A 67 2.80 -11.01 -3.89
C ASP A 67 3.60 -11.37 -5.15
N SER A 68 4.93 -11.43 -5.04
CA SER A 68 5.82 -11.73 -6.16
C SER A 68 6.23 -13.21 -6.17
N HIS A 69 5.98 -13.89 -7.27
CA HIS A 69 6.36 -15.28 -7.51
C HIS A 69 7.01 -15.44 -8.89
N HIS A 70 7.70 -16.57 -9.11
CA HIS A 70 7.93 -17.01 -10.47
C HIS A 70 6.68 -17.71 -10.98
N ARG A 71 6.46 -17.69 -12.30
CA ARG A 71 5.30 -18.31 -12.94
C ARG A 71 5.22 -19.82 -12.70
N SER A 72 6.37 -20.46 -12.60
CA SER A 72 6.48 -21.90 -12.35
C SER A 72 7.77 -22.24 -11.63
N ASP A 73 7.79 -23.38 -10.92
CA ASP A 73 9.00 -23.88 -10.26
C ASP A 73 10.09 -24.32 -11.25
N ASP A 74 9.73 -24.61 -12.51
CA ASP A 74 10.66 -25.03 -13.56
C ASP A 74 11.39 -23.86 -14.24
N ASN A 75 10.87 -22.64 -14.12
CA ASN A 75 11.46 -21.43 -14.65
C ASN A 75 11.51 -20.34 -13.58
N THR A 76 12.67 -20.12 -13.02
CA THR A 76 12.92 -19.13 -11.96
C THR A 76 13.81 -17.99 -12.47
N SER A 77 13.64 -17.58 -13.73
CA SER A 77 14.38 -16.43 -14.28
C SER A 77 13.81 -15.09 -13.83
N ALA A 78 14.64 -14.06 -13.86
CA ALA A 78 14.22 -12.71 -13.48
C ALA A 78 13.10 -12.15 -14.39
N GLU A 79 13.08 -12.57 -15.66
CA GLU A 79 12.07 -12.15 -16.65
C GLU A 79 10.69 -12.81 -16.41
N ASP A 80 10.63 -13.82 -15.54
CA ASP A 80 9.39 -14.58 -15.31
C ASP A 80 8.75 -14.32 -13.95
N VAL A 81 8.95 -13.10 -13.42
CA VAL A 81 8.29 -12.64 -12.21
C VAL A 81 6.81 -12.32 -12.51
N ARG A 82 5.93 -12.84 -11.66
CA ARG A 82 4.48 -12.66 -11.71
C ARG A 82 3.95 -12.18 -10.37
N PHE A 83 2.83 -11.48 -10.39
CA PHE A 83 2.03 -11.28 -9.18
C PHE A 83 0.94 -12.35 -9.15
N CYS A 84 0.99 -13.18 -8.11
CA CYS A 84 0.09 -14.31 -7.90
C CYS A 84 -0.23 -14.43 -6.42
N HIS A 85 -1.39 -15.01 -6.09
CA HIS A 85 -1.83 -15.12 -4.71
C HIS A 85 -1.69 -16.54 -4.16
N GLY A 86 -0.95 -16.69 -3.08
CA GLY A 86 -0.88 -17.92 -2.29
C GLY A 86 0.52 -18.29 -1.82
N THR A 87 0.57 -19.18 -0.85
CA THR A 87 1.84 -19.62 -0.22
C THR A 87 2.55 -20.76 -0.95
N GLY A 88 1.95 -21.33 -1.99
CA GLY A 88 2.49 -22.49 -2.67
C GLY A 88 2.39 -23.82 -1.91
N GLN A 89 1.71 -23.84 -0.75
CA GLN A 89 1.68 -25.02 0.13
C GLN A 89 0.99 -26.23 -0.47
N PHE A 90 -0.09 -26.03 -1.26
CA PHE A 90 -0.88 -27.11 -1.87
C PHE A 90 -0.87 -27.03 -3.41
N PHE A 91 -0.91 -25.82 -3.94
CA PHE A 91 -0.92 -25.53 -5.37
C PHE A 91 0.07 -24.40 -5.64
N HIS A 92 0.60 -24.35 -6.87
CA HIS A 92 1.41 -23.21 -7.27
C HIS A 92 0.59 -21.92 -7.21
N PRO A 93 1.11 -20.82 -6.63
CA PRO A 93 0.34 -19.58 -6.43
C PRO A 93 -0.31 -19.03 -7.70
N CYS A 94 0.39 -19.14 -8.84
CA CYS A 94 -0.09 -18.63 -10.13
C CYS A 94 -1.13 -19.53 -10.83
N LEU A 95 -1.52 -20.65 -10.21
CA LEU A 95 -2.45 -21.61 -10.85
C LEU A 95 -3.85 -21.04 -11.07
N PHE A 96 -4.31 -20.17 -10.18
CA PHE A 96 -5.68 -19.64 -10.17
C PHE A 96 -5.79 -18.20 -10.67
N GLY A 97 -4.70 -17.61 -11.09
CA GLY A 97 -4.58 -16.28 -11.64
C GLY A 97 -3.17 -15.75 -11.51
N GLU A 98 -2.75 -14.98 -12.48
CA GLU A 98 -1.45 -14.30 -12.51
C GLU A 98 -1.54 -13.00 -13.27
N VAL A 99 -0.72 -12.04 -12.88
CA VAL A 99 -0.47 -10.81 -13.64
C VAL A 99 1.03 -10.75 -13.94
N ASP A 100 1.39 -10.35 -15.16
CA ASP A 100 2.76 -10.07 -15.51
C ASP A 100 3.28 -8.87 -14.72
N ALA A 101 4.29 -9.10 -13.88
CA ALA A 101 4.81 -8.05 -13.00
C ALA A 101 5.42 -6.87 -13.79
N PHE A 102 6.04 -7.13 -14.95
CA PHE A 102 6.62 -6.08 -15.80
C PHE A 102 5.53 -5.20 -16.43
N GLU A 103 4.44 -5.80 -16.91
CA GLU A 103 3.31 -5.06 -17.46
C GLU A 103 2.63 -4.23 -16.36
N TRP A 104 2.42 -4.81 -15.18
CA TRP A 104 1.77 -4.14 -14.06
C TRP A 104 2.60 -2.96 -13.52
N VAL A 105 3.90 -3.15 -13.29
CA VAL A 105 4.81 -2.10 -12.80
C VAL A 105 5.02 -1.02 -13.87
N SER A 106 5.07 -1.39 -15.17
CA SER A 106 5.13 -0.42 -16.28
C SER A 106 3.88 0.44 -16.35
N LEU A 107 2.69 -0.16 -16.15
CA LEU A 107 1.44 0.60 -16.06
C LEU A 107 1.47 1.56 -14.89
N LEU A 108 1.89 1.10 -13.69
CA LEU A 108 2.04 1.97 -12.53
C LEU A 108 2.97 3.16 -12.84
N GLY A 109 4.13 2.91 -13.47
CA GLY A 109 5.05 3.95 -13.90
C GLY A 109 4.39 4.97 -14.83
N SER A 110 3.62 4.51 -15.79
CA SER A 110 2.88 5.39 -16.71
C SER A 110 1.82 6.24 -16.01
N LEU A 111 1.15 5.68 -15.00
CA LEU A 111 0.18 6.40 -14.17
C LEU A 111 0.87 7.48 -13.32
N MET A 112 2.00 7.14 -12.70
CA MET A 112 2.81 8.08 -11.95
C MET A 112 3.37 9.21 -12.82
N ASP A 113 3.80 8.94 -14.05
CA ASP A 113 4.30 9.94 -15.00
C ASP A 113 3.23 10.94 -15.44
N ASN A 114 1.97 10.52 -15.47
CA ASN A 114 0.83 11.37 -15.80
C ASN A 114 0.23 12.07 -14.58
N SER A 115 0.76 11.81 -13.40
CA SER A 115 0.38 12.45 -12.14
C SER A 115 1.38 13.55 -11.78
N SER A 116 0.92 14.55 -11.03
CA SER A 116 1.80 15.59 -10.50
C SER A 116 1.72 15.60 -8.97
N GLY A 117 2.73 15.02 -8.33
CA GLY A 117 2.90 15.13 -6.88
C GLY A 117 2.31 13.99 -6.06
N ASP A 118 2.06 12.85 -6.67
CA ASP A 118 1.72 11.63 -5.91
C ASP A 118 2.99 10.90 -5.46
N VAL A 119 3.02 10.53 -4.18
CA VAL A 119 3.98 9.56 -3.62
C VAL A 119 3.28 8.21 -3.56
N VAL A 120 3.95 7.17 -4.02
CA VAL A 120 3.39 5.82 -4.13
C VAL A 120 4.16 4.84 -3.25
N THR A 121 3.45 3.87 -2.70
CA THR A 121 4.06 2.78 -1.94
C THR A 121 3.73 1.43 -2.55
N LEU A 122 4.73 0.56 -2.61
CA LEU A 122 4.55 -0.87 -2.84
C LEU A 122 4.98 -1.64 -1.60
N LEU A 123 4.14 -2.52 -1.10
CA LEU A 123 4.49 -3.54 -0.13
C LEU A 123 4.47 -4.90 -0.83
N ILE A 124 5.62 -5.57 -0.85
CA ILE A 124 5.82 -6.82 -1.58
C ILE A 124 5.92 -7.99 -0.61
N GLU A 125 4.90 -8.85 -0.59
CA GLU A 125 5.05 -10.19 -0.03
C GLU A 125 5.90 -11.01 -1.01
N ASN A 126 7.16 -11.28 -0.63
CA ASN A 126 8.16 -11.65 -1.62
C ASN A 126 8.55 -13.13 -1.55
N TYR A 127 8.48 -13.79 -2.68
CA TYR A 127 8.87 -15.20 -2.89
C TYR A 127 9.90 -15.37 -4.00
N VAL A 128 10.50 -14.27 -4.50
CA VAL A 128 11.56 -14.31 -5.50
C VAL A 128 12.86 -13.70 -4.94
N PRO A 129 14.05 -13.99 -5.51
CA PRO A 129 15.29 -13.32 -5.12
C PRO A 129 15.23 -11.81 -5.27
N ALA A 130 15.88 -11.05 -4.37
CA ALA A 130 15.92 -9.59 -4.41
C ALA A 130 16.45 -9.03 -5.74
N GLU A 131 17.43 -9.74 -6.33
CA GLU A 131 18.00 -9.42 -7.64
C GLU A 131 16.96 -9.43 -8.77
N HIS A 132 15.93 -10.27 -8.64
CA HIS A 132 14.85 -10.33 -9.62
C HIS A 132 13.87 -9.16 -9.48
N LEU A 133 13.65 -8.69 -8.26
CA LEU A 133 12.91 -7.44 -8.03
C LEU A 133 13.70 -6.23 -8.56
N GLU A 134 15.02 -6.19 -8.30
CA GLU A 134 15.87 -5.11 -8.84
C GLU A 134 15.81 -5.09 -10.38
N PHE A 135 15.94 -6.27 -11.01
CA PHE A 135 15.80 -6.41 -12.46
C PHE A 135 14.43 -5.91 -12.95
N LEU A 136 13.34 -6.29 -12.28
CA LEU A 136 12.00 -5.82 -12.59
C LEU A 136 11.91 -4.28 -12.58
N PHE A 137 12.40 -3.63 -11.52
CA PHE A 137 12.34 -2.18 -11.40
C PHE A 137 13.27 -1.44 -12.39
N ILE A 138 14.43 -2.01 -12.70
CA ILE A 138 15.33 -1.45 -13.73
C ILE A 138 14.69 -1.54 -15.12
N GLU A 139 14.21 -2.71 -15.53
CA GLU A 139 13.61 -2.93 -16.86
C GLU A 139 12.33 -2.13 -17.09
N THR A 140 11.58 -1.83 -16.03
CA THR A 140 10.38 -1.00 -16.10
C THR A 140 10.66 0.50 -15.95
N GLY A 141 11.94 0.89 -15.74
CA GLY A 141 12.35 2.29 -15.55
C GLY A 141 11.93 2.89 -14.21
N MET A 142 11.49 2.06 -13.26
CA MET A 142 11.00 2.52 -11.95
C MET A 142 12.09 2.61 -10.88
N TYR A 143 13.28 2.02 -11.13
CA TYR A 143 14.35 1.92 -10.14
C TYR A 143 14.82 3.29 -9.64
N ASP A 144 15.01 4.26 -10.54
CA ASP A 144 15.50 5.60 -10.18
C ASP A 144 14.49 6.43 -9.36
N ARG A 145 13.23 5.99 -9.30
CA ARG A 145 12.16 6.61 -8.50
C ARG A 145 12.12 6.09 -7.05
N ILE A 146 12.87 5.03 -6.74
CA ILE A 146 12.76 4.42 -5.42
C ILE A 146 13.52 5.24 -4.38
N TYR A 147 12.81 5.64 -3.33
CA TYR A 147 13.39 6.27 -2.15
C TYR A 147 14.05 5.22 -1.26
N THR A 148 15.27 5.49 -0.80
CA THR A 148 15.96 4.67 0.18
C THR A 148 15.98 5.39 1.53
N HIS A 149 15.32 4.81 2.53
CA HIS A 149 15.27 5.33 3.88
C HIS A 149 16.34 4.70 4.78
N THR A 150 16.95 5.51 5.64
CA THR A 150 17.85 5.01 6.70
C THR A 150 17.07 4.84 7.98
N LEU A 151 17.11 3.65 8.56
CA LEU A 151 16.41 3.36 9.82
C LEU A 151 16.84 4.32 10.93
N GLY A 152 15.87 4.96 11.57
CA GLY A 152 16.07 5.93 12.65
C GLY A 152 16.22 7.38 12.19
N ASP A 153 16.35 7.65 10.90
CA ASP A 153 16.27 9.02 10.39
C ASP A 153 14.80 9.48 10.33
N PRO A 154 14.52 10.79 10.39
CA PRO A 154 13.18 11.31 10.11
C PRO A 154 12.76 11.00 8.67
N TRP A 155 11.49 10.59 8.47
CA TRP A 155 10.94 10.48 7.14
C TRP A 155 10.87 11.85 6.44
N PRO A 156 11.18 11.92 5.13
CA PRO A 156 11.10 13.16 4.37
C PRO A 156 9.65 13.63 4.23
N SER A 157 9.48 14.89 3.89
CA SER A 157 8.18 15.39 3.48
C SER A 157 7.77 14.81 2.11
N LEU A 158 6.46 14.73 1.86
CA LEU A 158 5.97 14.32 0.54
C LEU A 158 6.51 15.25 -0.56
N GLY A 159 6.62 16.55 -0.27
CA GLY A 159 7.22 17.52 -1.18
C GLY A 159 8.68 17.25 -1.50
N ASP A 160 9.47 16.83 -0.50
CA ASP A 160 10.88 16.48 -0.74
C ASP A 160 11.02 15.23 -1.60
N LEU A 161 10.16 14.20 -1.39
CA LEU A 161 10.12 13.00 -2.22
C LEU A 161 9.78 13.32 -3.69
N VAL A 162 8.75 14.13 -3.91
CA VAL A 162 8.33 14.55 -5.26
C VAL A 162 9.42 15.38 -5.94
N LEU A 163 10.01 16.36 -5.24
CA LEU A 163 11.05 17.24 -5.81
C LEU A 163 12.35 16.49 -6.13
N SER A 164 12.70 15.48 -5.36
CA SER A 164 13.88 14.65 -5.64
C SER A 164 13.65 13.65 -6.78
N GLY A 165 12.39 13.42 -7.18
CA GLY A 165 12.03 12.37 -8.14
C GLY A 165 12.12 10.96 -7.55
N THR A 166 12.18 10.85 -6.21
CA THR A 166 12.18 9.56 -5.49
C THR A 166 10.83 9.36 -4.79
N ASP A 167 9.79 9.31 -5.58
CA ASP A 167 8.38 9.32 -5.18
C ASP A 167 7.76 7.91 -5.08
N LEU A 168 8.59 6.87 -5.12
CA LEU A 168 8.21 5.48 -4.89
C LEU A 168 8.92 4.94 -3.64
N VAL A 169 8.15 4.46 -2.66
CA VAL A 169 8.68 3.77 -1.47
C VAL A 169 8.35 2.28 -1.60
N VAL A 170 9.36 1.42 -1.42
CA VAL A 170 9.19 -0.03 -1.53
C VAL A 170 9.51 -0.70 -0.20
N PHE A 171 8.54 -1.42 0.32
CA PHE A 171 8.72 -2.35 1.44
C PHE A 171 8.61 -3.79 0.95
N TRP A 172 9.21 -4.70 1.68
CA TRP A 172 9.03 -6.12 1.47
C TRP A 172 8.89 -6.88 2.78
N GLU A 173 8.33 -8.06 2.72
CA GLU A 173 8.15 -8.92 3.89
C GLU A 173 9.31 -9.94 4.04
N GLN A 174 10.54 -9.47 3.91
CA GLN A 174 11.76 -10.27 4.12
C GLN A 174 12.74 -9.50 4.98
N SER A 175 13.72 -10.20 5.56
CA SER A 175 14.76 -9.57 6.37
C SER A 175 15.55 -8.54 5.57
N GLN A 176 15.92 -7.45 6.24
CA GLN A 176 16.70 -6.38 5.64
C GLN A 176 17.98 -6.93 4.97
N ASN A 177 18.19 -6.57 3.72
CA ASN A 177 19.37 -6.94 2.94
C ASN A 177 20.17 -5.69 2.59
N ASN A 178 21.40 -5.59 3.11
CA ASN A 178 22.26 -4.43 2.89
C ASN A 178 22.72 -4.27 1.42
N ASP A 179 22.66 -5.33 0.61
CA ASP A 179 22.96 -5.27 -0.81
C ASP A 179 21.83 -4.62 -1.63
N PHE A 180 20.61 -4.60 -1.05
CA PHE A 180 19.42 -3.97 -1.61
C PHE A 180 18.78 -3.02 -0.59
N PRO A 181 19.43 -1.89 -0.24
CA PRO A 181 18.98 -1.01 0.84
C PRO A 181 17.65 -0.30 0.55
N TRP A 182 17.21 -0.30 -0.69
CA TRP A 182 15.93 0.26 -1.14
C TRP A 182 14.73 -0.68 -0.90
N LEU A 183 14.97 -1.98 -0.64
CA LEU A 183 13.98 -2.94 -0.17
C LEU A 183 13.92 -2.88 1.37
N HIS A 184 12.98 -2.11 1.88
CA HIS A 184 12.85 -1.92 3.33
C HIS A 184 12.13 -3.11 3.97
N ASP A 185 12.76 -3.79 4.93
CA ASP A 185 12.10 -4.82 5.75
C ASP A 185 10.94 -4.19 6.53
N PHE A 186 9.72 -4.54 6.15
CA PHE A 186 8.53 -3.92 6.75
C PHE A 186 8.43 -4.20 8.26
N GLY A 187 8.90 -5.35 8.74
CA GLY A 187 8.93 -5.66 10.16
C GLY A 187 9.93 -4.84 10.98
N VAL A 188 10.88 -4.16 10.32
CA VAL A 188 11.90 -3.30 10.93
C VAL A 188 11.56 -1.82 10.77
N PHE A 189 11.05 -1.41 9.60
CA PHE A 189 10.72 -0.01 9.28
C PHE A 189 9.28 0.36 9.63
N GLY A 190 8.43 -0.63 9.89
CA GLY A 190 7.02 -0.44 10.18
C GLY A 190 6.44 -1.57 11.02
N TRP A 191 5.12 -1.57 11.13
CA TRP A 191 4.34 -2.63 11.80
C TRP A 191 2.90 -2.67 11.27
N THR A 192 2.18 -3.76 11.56
CA THR A 192 0.79 -3.95 11.12
C THR A 192 -0.13 -4.33 12.28
N THR A 193 -1.42 -4.02 12.15
CA THR A 193 -2.47 -4.70 12.93
C THR A 193 -2.70 -6.12 12.38
N ASN A 194 -3.51 -6.93 13.09
CA ASN A 194 -3.87 -8.26 12.61
C ASN A 194 -4.64 -8.20 11.28
N TYR A 195 -4.55 -9.28 10.49
CA TYR A 195 -5.12 -9.36 9.14
C TYR A 195 -5.89 -10.67 8.88
N ALA A 196 -6.02 -11.54 9.89
CA ALA A 196 -6.66 -12.86 9.74
C ALA A 196 -8.04 -12.93 10.42
N GLU A 197 -8.77 -11.80 10.41
CA GLU A 197 -10.06 -11.70 11.09
C GLU A 197 -11.21 -12.22 10.22
N ASN A 198 -12.24 -12.77 10.86
CA ASN A 198 -13.40 -13.32 10.17
C ASN A 198 -14.69 -12.51 10.43
N SER A 199 -14.63 -11.53 11.31
CA SER A 199 -15.73 -10.62 11.58
C SER A 199 -15.23 -9.25 12.01
N ALA A 200 -16.06 -8.23 11.86
CA ALA A 200 -15.74 -6.85 12.27
C ALA A 200 -15.44 -6.74 13.77
N GLU A 201 -16.12 -7.55 14.61
CA GLU A 201 -15.94 -7.54 16.07
C GLU A 201 -14.59 -8.10 16.51
N GLU A 202 -13.94 -8.92 15.69
CA GLU A 202 -12.61 -9.47 15.97
C GLU A 202 -11.49 -8.48 15.61
N MET A 203 -11.78 -7.50 14.75
CA MET A 203 -10.79 -6.51 14.31
C MET A 203 -10.29 -5.67 15.49
N SER A 204 -8.99 -5.67 15.70
CA SER A 204 -8.34 -4.95 16.80
C SER A 204 -7.27 -3.99 16.30
N CYS A 205 -6.84 -3.08 17.18
CA CYS A 205 -5.73 -2.17 16.92
C CYS A 205 -4.38 -2.74 17.43
N THR A 206 -4.33 -4.02 17.84
CA THR A 206 -3.11 -4.60 18.40
C THR A 206 -2.04 -4.83 17.35
N VAL A 207 -0.77 -4.64 17.75
CA VAL A 207 0.38 -4.92 16.89
C VAL A 207 0.45 -6.41 16.60
N HIS A 208 0.57 -6.78 15.34
CA HIS A 208 0.70 -8.16 14.88
C HIS A 208 2.08 -8.45 14.28
N ARG A 209 2.54 -7.64 13.32
CA ARG A 209 3.90 -7.70 12.77
C ARG A 209 4.67 -6.44 13.15
N GLY A 210 5.99 -6.56 13.36
CA GLY A 210 6.82 -5.49 13.90
C GLY A 210 6.67 -5.37 15.41
N ASP A 211 7.21 -4.31 16.00
CA ASP A 211 7.22 -4.11 17.46
C ASP A 211 6.36 -2.92 17.93
N GLY A 212 5.70 -2.22 16.99
CA GLY A 212 4.85 -1.06 17.28
C GLY A 212 5.62 0.23 17.59
N SER A 213 6.95 0.24 17.50
CA SER A 213 7.77 1.41 17.83
C SER A 213 8.01 2.35 16.64
N GLN A 214 7.82 1.86 15.42
CA GLN A 214 8.04 2.63 14.20
C GLN A 214 6.86 3.56 13.89
N PRO A 215 7.11 4.75 13.29
CA PRO A 215 6.03 5.67 12.97
C PRO A 215 5.17 5.19 11.77
N VAL A 216 5.73 4.39 10.87
CA VAL A 216 5.02 3.83 9.71
C VAL A 216 4.25 2.58 10.10
N TRP A 217 2.96 2.51 9.76
CA TRP A 217 2.19 1.32 10.05
C TRP A 217 0.93 1.14 9.19
N HIS A 218 0.48 -0.12 9.08
CA HIS A 218 -0.70 -0.52 8.36
C HIS A 218 -1.86 -0.83 9.31
N LEU A 219 -2.97 -0.16 9.08
CA LEU A 219 -4.28 -0.58 9.57
C LEU A 219 -4.88 -1.55 8.54
N ASN A 220 -4.76 -2.83 8.80
CA ASN A 220 -5.37 -3.86 7.97
C ASN A 220 -6.88 -3.89 8.21
N ASN A 221 -7.68 -3.67 7.17
CA ASN A 221 -9.13 -3.57 7.25
C ASN A 221 -9.82 -4.43 6.20
N TRP A 222 -9.63 -5.74 6.31
CA TRP A 222 -10.35 -6.73 5.49
C TRP A 222 -10.72 -7.95 6.31
N LEU A 223 -11.69 -8.70 5.81
CA LEU A 223 -12.17 -9.92 6.41
C LEU A 223 -11.95 -11.13 5.51
N SER A 224 -11.69 -12.26 6.13
CA SER A 224 -11.64 -13.56 5.47
C SER A 224 -12.92 -14.36 5.79
N ASN A 225 -13.46 -15.06 4.80
CA ASN A 225 -14.57 -15.97 5.02
C ASN A 225 -14.09 -17.26 5.72
N ALA A 226 -15.01 -18.15 6.02
CA ALA A 226 -14.73 -19.42 6.71
C ALA A 226 -13.72 -20.35 5.99
N PHE A 227 -13.40 -20.08 4.73
CA PHE A 227 -12.41 -20.82 3.94
C PHE A 227 -11.05 -20.09 3.85
N GLY A 228 -10.90 -18.96 4.55
CA GLY A 228 -9.69 -18.15 4.50
C GLY A 228 -9.54 -17.35 3.20
N LEU A 229 -10.64 -17.16 2.44
CA LEU A 229 -10.66 -16.36 1.22
C LEU A 229 -11.22 -14.97 1.52
N PRO A 230 -10.86 -13.92 0.73
CA PRO A 230 -11.42 -12.60 0.88
C PRO A 230 -12.95 -12.59 0.91
N ASP A 231 -13.54 -11.78 1.79
CA ASP A 231 -15.00 -11.74 2.00
C ASP A 231 -15.63 -10.46 1.40
N PRO A 232 -16.22 -10.53 0.19
CA PRO A 232 -16.85 -9.36 -0.43
C PRO A 232 -18.11 -8.89 0.30
N VAL A 233 -18.76 -9.76 1.07
CA VAL A 233 -19.96 -9.40 1.83
C VAL A 233 -19.57 -8.61 3.08
N GLY A 234 -18.57 -9.11 3.80
CA GLY A 234 -18.02 -8.39 4.95
C GLY A 234 -17.36 -7.08 4.57
N ALA A 235 -16.77 -6.99 3.38
CA ALA A 235 -16.16 -5.74 2.88
C ALA A 235 -17.14 -4.58 2.82
N VAL A 236 -18.40 -4.81 2.44
CA VAL A 236 -19.45 -3.76 2.42
C VAL A 236 -19.63 -3.11 3.80
N GLU A 237 -19.55 -3.91 4.86
CA GLU A 237 -19.68 -3.41 6.23
C GLU A 237 -18.41 -2.69 6.70
N VAL A 238 -17.25 -3.34 6.56
CA VAL A 238 -16.01 -2.81 7.15
C VAL A 238 -15.40 -1.65 6.37
N ASN A 239 -15.74 -1.51 5.07
CA ASN A 239 -15.29 -0.42 4.21
C ASN A 239 -16.30 0.75 4.15
N ASP A 240 -17.47 0.61 4.78
CA ASP A 240 -18.41 1.74 4.93
C ASP A 240 -17.69 2.94 5.54
N TYR A 241 -18.01 4.15 5.06
CA TYR A 241 -17.31 5.37 5.46
C TYR A 241 -17.25 5.56 6.98
N ASP A 242 -18.40 5.47 7.65
CA ASP A 242 -18.47 5.72 9.09
C ASP A 242 -17.73 4.60 9.87
N ASN A 243 -17.88 3.36 9.47
CA ASN A 243 -17.24 2.22 10.12
C ASN A 243 -15.72 2.29 9.99
N LEU A 244 -15.21 2.51 8.78
CA LEU A 244 -13.77 2.58 8.51
C LEU A 244 -13.13 3.82 9.14
N LEU A 245 -13.82 4.98 9.08
CA LEU A 245 -13.33 6.21 9.70
C LEU A 245 -13.26 6.06 11.23
N ASN A 246 -14.33 5.56 11.86
CA ASN A 246 -14.36 5.36 13.31
C ASN A 246 -13.26 4.40 13.77
N ARG A 247 -13.08 3.28 13.09
CA ARG A 247 -11.99 2.33 13.38
C ARG A 247 -10.61 2.97 13.21
N SER A 248 -10.41 3.73 12.16
CA SER A 248 -9.13 4.41 11.90
C SER A 248 -8.80 5.43 13.00
N ILE A 249 -9.79 6.22 13.45
CA ILE A 249 -9.62 7.19 14.54
C ILE A 249 -9.40 6.46 15.88
N GLU A 250 -10.13 5.40 16.17
CA GLU A 250 -9.94 4.59 17.37
C GLU A 250 -8.53 4.03 17.45
N CYS A 251 -8.04 3.42 16.36
CA CYS A 251 -6.70 2.88 16.32
C CYS A 251 -5.63 3.98 16.39
N TRP A 252 -5.85 5.13 15.76
CA TRP A 252 -4.99 6.30 15.90
C TRP A 252 -4.91 6.76 17.38
N GLN A 253 -6.05 6.82 18.05
CA GLN A 253 -6.09 7.18 19.48
C GLN A 253 -5.37 6.18 20.36
N ILE A 254 -5.57 4.87 20.14
CA ILE A 254 -4.95 3.81 20.94
C ILE A 254 -3.42 3.81 20.77
N MET A 255 -2.95 3.99 19.53
CA MET A 255 -1.53 3.96 19.18
C MET A 255 -0.83 5.30 19.38
N ASP A 256 -1.59 6.40 19.60
CA ASP A 256 -1.09 7.78 19.61
C ASP A 256 -0.26 8.10 18.35
N ASN A 257 -0.57 7.41 17.26
CA ASN A 257 0.12 7.49 15.98
C ASN A 257 -0.87 7.28 14.84
N ARG A 258 -0.85 8.18 13.84
CA ARG A 258 -1.72 8.11 12.65
C ARG A 258 -1.40 6.87 11.83
N PRO A 259 -2.40 6.11 11.32
CA PRO A 259 -2.10 5.06 10.36
C PRO A 259 -1.52 5.65 9.09
N THR A 260 -0.35 5.15 8.70
CA THR A 260 0.28 5.52 7.42
C THR A 260 -0.48 4.90 6.27
N PHE A 261 -0.98 3.69 6.46
CA PHE A 261 -1.77 2.99 5.46
C PHE A 261 -3.08 2.49 6.07
N VAL A 262 -4.16 2.67 5.33
CA VAL A 262 -5.43 1.98 5.57
C VAL A 262 -5.61 1.02 4.40
N ALA A 263 -5.52 -0.28 4.67
CA ALA A 263 -5.51 -1.31 3.65
C ALA A 263 -6.82 -2.10 3.64
N VAL A 264 -7.42 -2.26 2.46
CA VAL A 264 -8.72 -2.92 2.29
C VAL A 264 -8.67 -3.96 1.18
N ASP A 265 -9.58 -4.96 1.29
CA ASP A 265 -10.09 -5.73 0.15
C ASP A 265 -11.35 -5.05 -0.40
N TYR A 266 -11.68 -5.32 -1.66
CA TYR A 266 -12.89 -4.81 -2.34
C TYR A 266 -13.08 -3.30 -2.11
N TRP A 267 -12.07 -2.52 -2.49
CA TRP A 267 -12.06 -1.07 -2.33
C TRP A 267 -13.30 -0.40 -2.96
N GLU A 268 -13.92 -1.04 -3.95
CA GLU A 268 -15.12 -0.57 -4.64
C GLU A 268 -16.40 -0.67 -3.78
N GLU A 269 -16.38 -1.49 -2.72
CA GLU A 269 -17.52 -1.69 -1.81
C GLU A 269 -17.55 -0.67 -0.68
N GLY A 270 -16.69 0.38 -0.73
CA GLY A 270 -16.63 1.37 0.32
C GLY A 270 -16.02 2.69 -0.11
N GLU A 271 -15.60 3.47 0.86
CA GLU A 271 -15.16 4.86 0.66
C GLU A 271 -13.76 5.12 1.20
N ILE A 272 -12.85 4.18 1.04
CA ILE A 272 -11.49 4.28 1.60
C ILE A 272 -10.79 5.60 1.25
N THR A 273 -10.92 6.07 0.01
CA THR A 273 -10.29 7.32 -0.43
C THR A 273 -10.88 8.52 0.33
N ASN A 274 -12.20 8.58 0.51
CA ASN A 274 -12.84 9.65 1.27
C ASN A 274 -12.47 9.58 2.76
N VAL A 275 -12.35 8.39 3.32
CA VAL A 275 -11.87 8.18 4.70
C VAL A 275 -10.46 8.72 4.87
N THR A 276 -9.53 8.38 3.97
CA THR A 276 -8.14 8.85 4.08
C THR A 276 -8.00 10.36 3.82
N ILE A 277 -8.83 10.94 2.94
CA ILE A 277 -8.92 12.40 2.77
C ILE A 277 -9.36 13.05 4.09
N THR A 278 -10.37 12.49 4.77
CA THR A 278 -10.84 13.00 6.05
C THR A 278 -9.76 12.90 7.12
N LEU A 279 -9.09 11.75 7.26
CA LEU A 279 -7.98 11.57 8.20
C LEU A 279 -6.84 12.57 7.92
N ASN A 280 -6.51 12.82 6.66
CA ASN A 280 -5.46 13.76 6.29
C ASN A 280 -5.83 15.24 6.51
N LYS A 281 -7.11 15.58 6.61
CA LYS A 281 -7.56 16.93 7.03
C LYS A 281 -7.49 17.15 8.54
N MET A 282 -7.43 16.09 9.34
CA MET A 282 -7.30 16.14 10.79
C MET A 282 -5.81 16.23 11.16
N SER A 283 -5.46 17.03 12.16
CA SER A 283 -4.10 17.12 12.71
C SER A 283 -3.91 16.18 13.89
N HIS A 284 -5.01 15.82 14.55
CA HIS A 284 -5.04 14.96 15.72
C HIS A 284 -6.33 14.16 15.76
N TRP A 285 -6.32 12.97 16.34
CA TRP A 285 -7.50 12.09 16.43
C TRP A 285 -8.70 12.72 17.17
N SER A 286 -8.47 13.72 18.02
CA SER A 286 -9.53 14.45 18.76
C SER A 286 -10.07 15.68 18.03
N ASP A 287 -9.56 15.99 16.84
CA ASP A 287 -10.06 17.11 16.05
C ASP A 287 -11.53 16.85 15.64
N PRO A 288 -12.33 17.92 15.43
CA PRO A 288 -13.63 17.74 14.81
C PRO A 288 -13.51 17.04 13.46
N ILE A 289 -14.34 16.03 13.23
CA ILE A 289 -14.39 15.34 11.95
C ILE A 289 -14.83 16.34 10.87
N PRO A 290 -14.03 16.53 9.79
CA PRO A 290 -14.41 17.39 8.68
C PRO A 290 -15.70 16.92 8.01
N GLU A 291 -16.37 17.83 7.29
CA GLU A 291 -17.49 17.43 6.43
C GLU A 291 -17.04 16.35 5.44
N HIS A 292 -17.92 15.40 5.20
CA HIS A 292 -17.70 14.33 4.23
C HIS A 292 -17.31 14.92 2.87
N PRO A 293 -16.23 14.43 2.21
CA PRO A 293 -15.74 14.94 0.92
C PRO A 293 -16.73 14.82 -0.23
#